data_5caaf5e9a26dba67fd34bbde31a07ef4
#
_entry.id   5caaf5e9a26dba67fd34bbde31a07ef4
#
_cell.length_a   1.000
_cell.length_b   1.000
_cell.length_c   1.000
_cell.angle_alpha   90.00
_cell.angle_beta   90.00
_cell.angle_gamma   90.00
#
_symmetry.space_group_name_H-M   'P 1'
#
loop_
_entity.id
_entity.type
_entity.pdbx_description
1 polymer ?
#
loop_
_entity_poly.entity_id
_entity_poly.type
_entity_poly.pdbx_seq_one_letter_code
_entity_poly.pdbx_strand_id
1 'polypeptide(L)' 'MHECEPSYEGSKLVHEVFKGQTAWQGEVEIFKLKEHPKAERCYAWYYIDDEGEKQYTTVLEIPPVDSPETAVKIAVASRG' A
#
# COMPACT_ATOMS: atom_id res chain seq x y z
N MET A 1 -18.58 -10.26 13.49
CA MET A 1 -18.68 -8.81 13.39
C MET A 1 -17.29 -8.19 13.30
N HIS A 2 -17.11 -7.33 12.36
CA HIS A 2 -15.82 -6.69 12.19
C HIS A 2 -15.74 -5.41 12.98
N GLU A 3 -14.64 -5.23 13.65
CA GLU A 3 -14.43 -4.04 14.45
C GLU A 3 -13.92 -2.89 13.63
N CYS A 4 -13.32 -3.17 12.47
CA CYS A 4 -12.82 -2.16 11.57
C CYS A 4 -13.37 -2.44 10.19
N GLU A 5 -14.22 -1.55 9.71
CA GLU A 5 -14.73 -1.67 8.36
C GLU A 5 -14.07 -0.63 7.48
N PRO A 6 -13.26 -1.05 6.52
CA PRO A 6 -12.62 -0.08 5.65
C PRO A 6 -13.64 0.56 4.72
N SER A 7 -13.49 1.87 4.54
CA SER A 7 -14.28 2.63 3.57
C SER A 7 -13.34 3.08 2.46
N TYR A 8 -13.72 2.80 1.24
CA TYR A 8 -12.88 3.18 0.10
C TYR A 8 -12.88 4.69 -0.05
N GLU A 9 -11.69 5.30 -0.03
CA GLU A 9 -11.55 6.75 -0.18
C GLU A 9 -11.14 7.16 -1.58
N GLY A 10 -10.56 6.26 -2.34
CA GLY A 10 -10.08 6.57 -3.66
C GLY A 10 -8.79 5.83 -3.96
N SER A 11 -8.13 6.25 -5.02
CA SER A 11 -6.87 5.63 -5.40
C SER A 11 -5.91 6.69 -5.88
N LYS A 12 -4.62 6.34 -5.92
CA LYS A 12 -3.58 7.24 -6.36
C LYS A 12 -2.56 6.46 -7.18
N LEU A 13 -2.14 7.04 -8.28
CA LEU A 13 -1.07 6.45 -9.09
C LEU A 13 0.26 6.68 -8.40
N VAL A 14 1.01 5.62 -8.22
CA VAL A 14 2.31 5.66 -7.56
C VAL A 14 3.33 5.03 -8.47
N HIS A 15 4.48 5.69 -8.57
CA HIS A 15 5.60 5.20 -9.37
C HIS A 15 6.83 5.21 -8.47
N GLU A 16 7.24 4.05 -8.03
CA GLU A 16 8.38 3.93 -7.13
C GLU A 16 9.61 3.49 -7.91
N VAL A 17 10.70 4.21 -7.72
CA VAL A 17 11.97 3.92 -8.38
C VAL A 17 12.96 3.44 -7.33
N PHE A 18 13.68 2.38 -7.66
CA PHE A 18 14.70 1.83 -6.78
C PHE A 18 15.93 1.49 -7.61
N LYS A 19 17.05 2.09 -7.26
CA LYS A 19 18.33 1.90 -7.95
C LYS A 19 18.25 2.25 -9.43
N GLY A 20 17.52 3.33 -9.75
CA GLY A 20 17.40 3.82 -11.11
C GLY A 20 16.45 3.05 -12.00
N GLN A 21 15.72 2.09 -11.44
CA GLN A 21 14.75 1.30 -12.19
C GLN A 21 13.39 1.39 -11.53
N THR A 22 12.35 1.26 -12.34
CA THR A 22 11.00 1.22 -11.80
C THR A 22 10.83 -0.05 -10.98
N ALA A 23 10.68 0.11 -9.68
CA ALA A 23 10.46 -1.02 -8.80
C ALA A 23 9.00 -1.44 -8.80
N TRP A 24 8.10 -0.46 -8.88
CA TRP A 24 6.68 -0.72 -8.95
C TRP A 24 5.96 0.50 -9.49
N GLN A 25 4.93 0.26 -10.26
CA GLN A 25 4.11 1.33 -10.80
C GLN A 25 2.69 0.82 -10.90
N GLY A 26 1.74 1.60 -10.41
CA GLY A 26 0.35 1.20 -10.46
C GLY A 26 -0.51 2.05 -9.57
N GLU A 27 -1.71 1.57 -9.32
CA GLU A 27 -2.71 2.28 -8.55
C GLU A 27 -2.77 1.71 -7.15
N VAL A 28 -2.63 2.60 -6.16
CA VAL A 28 -2.78 2.24 -4.75
C VAL A 28 -4.17 2.62 -4.33
N GLU A 29 -4.92 1.67 -3.82
CA GLU A 29 -6.25 1.93 -3.31
C GLU A 29 -6.16 2.37 -1.86
N ILE A 30 -6.93 3.38 -1.50
CA ILE A 30 -6.88 3.99 -0.17
C ILE A 30 -8.19 3.72 0.53
N PHE A 31 -8.10 3.14 1.73
CA PHE A 31 -9.26 2.85 2.54
C PHE A 31 -9.13 3.57 3.87
N LYS A 32 -10.24 4.13 4.34
CA LYS A 32 -10.28 4.74 5.65
C LYS A 32 -10.75 3.71 6.67
N LEU A 33 -10.02 3.62 7.76
CA LEU A 33 -10.33 2.69 8.84
C LEU A 33 -11.04 3.45 9.94
N LYS A 34 -12.22 2.96 10.37
CA LYS A 34 -13.02 3.70 11.32
C LYS A 34 -12.63 3.44 12.75
N GLU A 35 -12.37 2.34 13.18
CA GLU A 35 -12.16 2.07 14.61
C GLU A 35 -10.83 1.42 14.91
N HIS A 36 -9.90 1.61 13.99
CA HIS A 36 -8.58 1.05 14.21
C HIS A 36 -7.82 1.92 15.20
N PRO A 37 -7.26 1.34 16.26
CA PRO A 37 -6.65 2.15 17.32
C PRO A 37 -5.35 2.83 16.92
N LYS A 38 -4.68 2.37 15.87
CA LYS A 38 -3.36 2.89 15.54
C LYS A 38 -3.25 3.46 14.15
N ALA A 39 -4.21 3.24 13.29
CA ALA A 39 -4.13 3.70 11.91
C ALA A 39 -5.48 4.27 11.47
N GLU A 40 -5.44 5.35 10.72
CA GLU A 40 -6.66 5.95 10.18
C GLU A 40 -6.94 5.47 8.77
N ARG A 41 -5.93 4.99 8.06
CA ARG A 41 -6.07 4.54 6.69
C ARG A 41 -5.23 3.31 6.46
N CYS A 42 -5.56 2.60 5.38
CA CYS A 42 -4.66 1.59 4.87
C CYS A 42 -4.56 1.74 3.36
N TYR A 43 -3.47 1.25 2.83
CA TYR A 43 -3.16 1.32 1.41
C TYR A 43 -3.03 -0.08 0.88
N ALA A 44 -3.67 -0.37 -0.25
CA ALA A 44 -3.67 -1.71 -0.81
C ALA A 44 -3.35 -1.62 -2.30
N TRP A 45 -2.54 -2.54 -2.77
CA TRP A 45 -2.22 -2.63 -4.18
C TRP A 45 -1.83 -4.06 -4.51
N TYR A 46 -1.68 -4.33 -5.80
CA TYR A 46 -1.20 -5.62 -6.21
C TYR A 46 0.06 -5.45 -7.05
N TYR A 47 0.85 -6.50 -7.10
CA TYR A 47 2.02 -6.54 -7.96
C TYR A 47 2.13 -7.94 -8.55
N ILE A 48 2.91 -8.05 -9.63
CA ILE A 48 3.15 -9.34 -10.27
C ILE A 48 4.50 -9.82 -9.79
N ASP A 49 4.54 -11.02 -9.23
CA ASP A 49 5.78 -11.56 -8.69
C ASP A 49 6.65 -12.16 -9.81
N ASP A 50 7.80 -12.72 -9.43
CA ASP A 50 8.74 -13.25 -10.39
C ASP A 50 8.17 -14.42 -11.19
N GLU A 51 7.16 -15.06 -10.66
CA GLU A 51 6.54 -16.19 -11.33
C GLU A 51 5.34 -15.77 -12.18
N GLY A 52 5.09 -14.49 -12.28
CA GLY A 52 3.98 -13.97 -13.06
C GLY A 52 2.65 -14.02 -12.35
N GLU A 53 2.65 -14.25 -11.05
CA GLU A 53 1.40 -14.35 -10.30
C GLU A 53 1.08 -13.04 -9.60
N LYS A 54 -0.21 -12.76 -9.51
CA LYS A 54 -0.70 -11.53 -8.89
C LYS A 54 -0.71 -11.68 -7.38
N GLN A 55 -0.04 -10.76 -6.71
CA GLN A 55 0.05 -10.75 -5.26
C GLN A 55 -0.52 -9.44 -4.73
N TYR A 56 -1.25 -9.51 -3.64
CA TYR A 56 -1.83 -8.34 -3.00
C TYR A 56 -1.07 -7.98 -1.74
N THR A 57 -0.94 -6.69 -1.50
CA THR A 57 -0.26 -6.17 -0.32
C THR A 57 -1.12 -5.08 0.29
N THR A 58 -1.19 -5.08 1.61
CA THR A 58 -1.88 -4.04 2.37
C THR A 58 -0.96 -3.51 3.43
N VAL A 59 -0.88 -2.17 3.53
CA VAL A 59 -0.02 -1.50 4.50
C VAL A 59 -0.87 -0.51 5.28
N LEU A 60 -0.78 -0.57 6.61
CA LEU A 60 -1.49 0.37 7.47
C LEU A 60 -0.75 1.70 7.54
N GLU A 61 -1.51 2.79 7.67
CA GLU A 61 -0.91 4.11 7.82
C GLU A 61 -0.48 4.32 9.27
N ILE A 62 0.63 3.71 9.61
CA ILE A 62 1.25 3.85 10.93
C ILE A 62 2.63 4.44 10.68
N PRO A 63 3.03 5.48 11.43
CA PRO A 63 4.34 6.07 11.18
C PRO A 63 5.43 5.03 11.14
N PRO A 64 6.39 5.15 10.22
CA PRO A 64 6.65 6.28 9.33
C PRO A 64 5.83 6.31 8.04
N VAL A 65 4.83 5.47 7.89
CA VAL A 65 3.99 5.46 6.69
C VAL A 65 2.97 6.60 6.81
N ASP A 66 3.07 7.59 5.93
CA ASP A 66 2.16 8.74 5.96
C ASP A 66 1.53 9.03 4.61
N SER A 67 1.79 8.20 3.62
CA SER A 67 1.24 8.40 2.28
C SER A 67 1.33 7.10 1.50
N PRO A 68 0.57 6.97 0.39
CA PRO A 68 0.68 5.77 -0.46
C PRO A 68 2.09 5.57 -0.99
N GLU A 69 2.76 6.67 -1.36
CA GLU A 69 4.12 6.58 -1.87
C GLU A 69 5.06 5.97 -0.84
N THR A 70 4.96 6.42 0.39
CA THR A 70 5.80 5.89 1.46
C THR A 70 5.49 4.43 1.73
N ALA A 71 4.21 4.05 1.67
CA ALA A 71 3.82 2.66 1.87
C ALA A 71 4.46 1.75 0.83
N VAL A 72 4.40 2.15 -0.44
CA VAL A 72 5.00 1.36 -1.51
C VAL A 72 6.51 1.30 -1.35
N LYS A 73 7.12 2.43 -1.02
CA LYS A 73 8.57 2.50 -0.85
C LYS A 73 9.06 1.53 0.23
N ILE A 74 8.37 1.50 1.35
CA ILE A 74 8.75 0.63 2.44
C ILE A 74 8.55 -0.83 2.05
N ALA A 75 7.46 -1.14 1.38
CA ALA A 75 7.19 -2.51 0.95
C ALA A 75 8.23 -2.98 -0.06
N VAL A 76 8.62 -2.12 -0.99
CA VAL A 76 9.64 -2.45 -1.98
C VAL A 76 10.97 -2.69 -1.30
N ALA A 77 11.33 -1.84 -0.35
CA ALA A 77 12.59 -1.99 0.38
C ALA A 77 12.62 -3.29 1.17
N SER A 78 11.48 -3.68 1.73
CA SER A 78 11.41 -4.91 2.51
C SER A 78 11.52 -6.16 1.63
N ARG A 79 11.05 -6.07 0.40
CA ARG A 79 11.13 -7.21 -0.52
C ARG A 79 12.53 -7.41 -1.07
N GLY A 80 13.21 -6.30 -1.29
CA GLY A 80 14.51 -6.32 -1.87
C GLY A 80 15.56 -6.73 -0.89
#